data_4135c02359d7324debf0ed357f13b5a4
#
_entry.id   4135c02359d7324debf0ed357f13b5a4
#
_cell.length_a   1.000
_cell.length_b   1.000
_cell.length_c   1.000
_cell.angle_alpha   90.00
_cell.angle_beta   90.00
_cell.angle_gamma   90.00
#
_symmetry.space_group_name_H-M   'P 1'
#
loop_
_entity.id
_entity.type
_entity.pdbx_description
1 polymer ?
#
loop_
_entity_poly.entity_id
_entity_poly.type
_entity_poly.pdbx_seq_one_letter_code
_entity_poly.pdbx_strand_id
1 'polypeptide(L)'
;MASRIPTALSVLADQPRVQGFLASALEQGVAHAYLFTGAPGSGMQEAAQALAQCLVCPNGGDGTCDECRRVARRTHADVRFLEPTGVSGYRVEQVRELIDDCMRAPIRSAWKVYVLDRADTLRDASANALLKTIEEPPAGVVFILIATSAESVLPTIASRCQVVPFRVVAPDAAMASVMRATGAQAWEARLALAIARTPREAAEFLNAPSRREARRKVVRTLAGLADDDSWDVLLAAKDLAEAARIPLEDVREAQKAATEQAGEFLSASAMRSMEDANKRALTARERAGMLELLSAGESVLRDVLIRCSGIEEDIVNEDASDKIARMAARTETERVVGALALCREAAAKLDAHVSPQLVLEDWLLAIKEAL
;
A
#
# COMPACT_ATOMS: atom_id res chain seq x y z
N MET A 1 28.35 18.09 11.23
CA MET A 1 28.18 16.82 11.98
C MET A 1 27.17 16.00 11.21
N ALA A 2 27.45 14.73 10.95
CA ALA A 2 26.45 13.87 10.27
C ALA A 2 25.25 13.69 11.21
N SER A 3 24.08 14.04 10.74
CA SER A 3 22.82 13.88 11.49
C SER A 3 22.63 12.41 11.86
N ARG A 4 22.28 12.12 13.11
CA ARG A 4 22.03 10.75 13.56
C ARG A 4 20.69 10.30 12.96
N ILE A 5 20.75 9.37 12.00
CA ILE A 5 19.53 8.85 11.35
C ILE A 5 18.74 8.02 12.37
N PRO A 6 17.48 8.39 12.69
CA PRO A 6 16.58 7.57 13.51
C PRO A 6 16.35 6.19 12.92
N THR A 7 16.21 5.17 13.76
CA THR A 7 16.01 3.78 13.30
C THR A 7 14.77 3.64 12.42
N ALA A 8 13.68 4.35 12.74
CA ALA A 8 12.48 4.33 11.91
C ALA A 8 12.75 4.80 10.47
N LEU A 9 13.66 5.75 10.25
CA LEU A 9 14.03 6.22 8.91
C LEU A 9 14.94 5.25 8.15
N SER A 10 15.42 4.16 8.75
CA SER A 10 16.24 3.16 8.05
C SER A 10 15.48 2.48 6.89
N VAL A 11 14.15 2.49 6.92
CA VAL A 11 13.29 2.04 5.82
C VAL A 11 13.55 2.81 4.51
N LEU A 12 14.14 4.01 4.59
CA LEU A 12 14.47 4.88 3.46
C LEU A 12 15.92 4.71 2.98
N ALA A 13 16.58 3.59 3.27
CA ALA A 13 17.98 3.34 2.82
C ALA A 13 18.13 3.47 1.30
N ASP A 14 17.10 3.14 0.53
CA ASP A 14 17.06 3.25 -0.92
C ASP A 14 16.73 4.69 -1.42
N GLN A 15 16.44 5.61 -0.50
CA GLN A 15 16.14 7.04 -0.73
C GLN A 15 17.07 7.95 0.12
N PRO A 16 18.40 7.87 -0.01
CA PRO A 16 19.33 8.48 0.94
C PRO A 16 19.21 10.02 1.04
N ARG A 17 18.77 10.69 -0.02
CA ARG A 17 18.54 12.14 0.00
C ARG A 17 17.30 12.48 0.85
N VAL A 18 16.21 11.73 0.70
CA VAL A 18 15.00 11.91 1.49
C VAL A 18 15.29 11.57 2.95
N GLN A 19 15.98 10.46 3.20
CA GLN A 19 16.36 10.04 4.55
C GLN A 19 17.18 11.12 5.26
N GLY A 20 18.22 11.65 4.60
CA GLY A 20 19.05 12.72 5.16
C GLY A 20 18.29 14.03 5.39
N PHE A 21 17.39 14.38 4.44
CA PHE A 21 16.53 15.54 4.58
C PHE A 21 15.61 15.44 5.79
N LEU A 22 14.88 14.31 5.93
CA LEU A 22 13.95 14.10 7.05
C LEU A 22 14.70 14.01 8.39
N ALA A 23 15.87 13.38 8.45
CA ALA A 23 16.71 13.36 9.65
C ALA A 23 17.15 14.77 10.06
N SER A 24 17.57 15.60 9.11
CA SER A 24 17.91 16.99 9.37
C SER A 24 16.71 17.82 9.84
N ALA A 25 15.54 17.61 9.24
CA ALA A 25 14.31 18.29 9.63
C ALA A 25 13.91 17.97 11.08
N LEU A 26 14.08 16.73 11.52
CA LEU A 26 13.82 16.31 12.90
C LEU A 26 14.76 17.00 13.94
N GLU A 27 16.01 17.32 13.54
CA GLU A 27 16.97 18.00 14.41
C GLU A 27 16.84 19.54 14.38
N GLN A 28 16.56 20.11 13.21
CA GLN A 28 16.58 21.57 12.99
C GLN A 28 15.23 22.24 13.14
N GLY A 29 14.15 21.48 13.02
CA GLY A 29 12.77 21.95 13.10
C GLY A 29 11.89 21.31 12.04
N VAL A 30 10.81 20.73 12.50
CA VAL A 30 9.84 20.02 11.65
C VAL A 30 8.92 21.04 10.99
N ALA A 31 8.76 20.97 9.67
CA ALA A 31 7.76 21.77 8.96
C ALA A 31 6.35 21.30 9.33
N HIS A 32 5.40 22.22 9.33
CA HIS A 32 4.00 21.93 9.63
C HIS A 32 3.30 21.14 8.53
N ALA A 33 3.78 21.21 7.27
CA ALA A 33 3.24 20.48 6.15
C ALA A 33 4.34 20.02 5.18
N TYR A 34 4.28 18.75 4.81
CA TYR A 34 5.13 18.13 3.80
C TYR A 34 4.27 17.67 2.62
N LEU A 35 4.81 17.81 1.42
CA LEU A 35 4.24 17.22 0.20
C LEU A 35 5.24 16.21 -0.37
N PHE A 36 5.00 14.94 -0.16
CA PHE A 36 5.78 13.85 -0.73
C PHE A 36 5.31 13.59 -2.14
N THR A 37 6.21 13.68 -3.11
CA THR A 37 5.88 13.52 -4.52
C THR A 37 6.74 12.45 -5.18
N GLY A 38 6.12 11.63 -6.03
CA GLY A 38 6.83 10.58 -6.75
C GLY A 38 5.90 9.56 -7.39
N ALA A 39 6.48 8.64 -8.12
CA ALA A 39 5.73 7.53 -8.69
C ALA A 39 5.18 6.60 -7.59
N PRO A 40 4.03 5.95 -7.80
CA PRO A 40 3.57 4.88 -6.92
C PRO A 40 4.67 3.84 -6.70
N GLY A 41 4.86 3.40 -5.45
CA GLY A 41 5.93 2.45 -5.10
C GLY A 41 7.30 3.08 -4.84
N SER A 42 7.45 4.40 -4.86
CA SER A 42 8.73 5.07 -4.56
C SER A 42 9.05 5.15 -3.05
N GLY A 43 8.20 4.62 -2.16
CA GLY A 43 8.45 4.59 -0.72
C GLY A 43 7.88 5.80 0.05
N MET A 44 6.98 6.57 -0.55
CA MET A 44 6.38 7.76 0.08
C MET A 44 5.54 7.43 1.31
N GLN A 45 4.76 6.34 1.25
CA GLN A 45 3.91 5.92 2.37
C GLN A 45 4.75 5.41 3.54
N GLU A 46 5.83 4.66 3.26
CA GLU A 46 6.79 4.19 4.24
C GLU A 46 7.52 5.37 4.90
N ALA A 47 7.89 6.39 4.11
CA ALA A 47 8.50 7.60 4.60
C ALA A 47 7.55 8.39 5.53
N ALA A 48 6.28 8.52 5.13
CA ALA A 48 5.27 9.19 5.93
C ALA A 48 5.05 8.46 7.28
N GLN A 49 4.97 7.13 7.25
CA GLN A 49 4.88 6.31 8.45
C GLN A 49 6.13 6.45 9.33
N ALA A 50 7.32 6.41 8.75
CA ALA A 50 8.58 6.53 9.48
C ALA A 50 8.73 7.92 10.11
N LEU A 51 8.38 9.00 9.39
CA LEU A 51 8.37 10.35 9.94
C LEU A 51 7.37 10.48 11.09
N ALA A 52 6.15 9.94 10.93
CA ALA A 52 5.16 9.90 12.00
C ALA A 52 5.68 9.14 13.23
N GLN A 53 6.35 7.99 13.04
CA GLN A 53 7.00 7.27 14.15
C GLN A 53 8.05 8.13 14.86
N CYS A 54 8.89 8.85 14.12
CA CYS A 54 9.90 9.72 14.74
C CYS A 54 9.27 10.84 15.57
N LEU A 55 8.17 11.41 15.12
CA LEU A 55 7.49 12.53 15.79
C LEU A 55 6.79 12.11 17.09
N VAL A 56 6.12 10.95 17.09
CA VAL A 56 5.35 10.52 18.28
C VAL A 56 6.13 9.64 19.25
N CYS A 57 7.29 9.15 18.83
CA CYS A 57 8.12 8.27 19.64
C CYS A 57 8.90 9.05 20.71
N PRO A 58 8.80 8.70 22.00
CA PRO A 58 9.56 9.35 23.05
C PRO A 58 11.09 9.17 22.91
N ASN A 59 11.51 8.15 22.14
CA ASN A 59 12.92 7.84 21.88
C ASN A 59 13.38 8.34 20.48
N GLY A 60 12.63 9.25 19.85
CA GLY A 60 13.00 9.84 18.57
C GLY A 60 12.97 8.88 17.36
N GLY A 61 12.11 7.86 17.38
CA GLY A 61 11.96 6.94 16.26
C GLY A 61 12.82 5.68 16.35
N ASP A 62 12.77 4.98 17.49
CA ASP A 62 13.49 3.71 17.70
C ASP A 62 12.91 2.53 16.89
N GLY A 63 11.70 2.68 16.35
CA GLY A 63 11.02 1.66 15.55
C GLY A 63 10.45 0.48 16.36
N THR A 64 10.76 0.36 17.64
CA THR A 64 10.48 -0.82 18.47
C THR A 64 9.56 -0.57 19.66
N CYS A 65 9.43 0.68 20.13
CA CYS A 65 8.56 1.02 21.25
C CYS A 65 7.07 0.86 20.90
N ASP A 66 6.21 0.93 21.92
CA ASP A 66 4.77 0.75 21.74
C ASP A 66 4.17 1.81 20.79
N GLU A 67 4.61 3.06 20.88
CA GLU A 67 4.12 4.12 20.00
C GLU A 67 4.53 3.86 18.54
N CYS A 68 5.79 3.48 18.28
CA CYS A 68 6.23 3.07 16.95
C CYS A 68 5.42 1.88 16.40
N ARG A 69 5.15 0.86 17.24
CA ARG A 69 4.32 -0.28 16.84
C ARG A 69 2.87 0.11 16.54
N ARG A 70 2.29 1.04 17.33
CA ARG A 70 0.94 1.56 17.07
C ARG A 70 0.87 2.32 15.76
N VAL A 71 1.85 3.15 15.44
CA VAL A 71 1.91 3.84 14.14
C VAL A 71 2.03 2.82 13.00
N ALA A 72 2.90 1.82 13.12
CA ALA A 72 3.06 0.77 12.12
C ALA A 72 1.77 -0.03 11.86
N ARG A 73 0.96 -0.24 12.90
CA ARG A 73 -0.34 -0.90 12.82
C ARG A 73 -1.49 0.04 12.43
N ARG A 74 -1.22 1.35 12.25
CA ARG A 74 -2.22 2.41 12.00
C ARG A 74 -3.27 2.53 13.13
N THR A 75 -2.85 2.30 14.38
CA THR A 75 -3.73 2.34 15.58
C THR A 75 -3.31 3.40 16.60
N HIS A 76 -2.36 4.27 16.26
CA HIS A 76 -1.93 5.35 17.15
C HIS A 76 -2.99 6.45 17.21
N ALA A 77 -3.35 6.90 18.44
CA ALA A 77 -4.42 7.88 18.64
C ALA A 77 -4.14 9.25 17.98
N ASP A 78 -2.86 9.66 17.97
CA ASP A 78 -2.41 10.95 17.45
C ASP A 78 -1.84 10.87 16.02
N VAL A 79 -1.94 9.72 15.34
CA VAL A 79 -1.51 9.57 13.94
C VAL A 79 -2.66 9.02 13.11
N ARG A 80 -3.11 9.78 12.13
CA ARG A 80 -4.21 9.39 11.26
C ARG A 80 -3.74 9.26 9.81
N PHE A 81 -4.00 8.10 9.24
CA PHE A 81 -3.81 7.85 7.81
C PHE A 81 -5.17 7.97 7.12
N LEU A 82 -5.27 8.89 6.18
CA LEU A 82 -6.50 9.17 5.44
C LEU A 82 -6.32 8.82 3.97
N GLU A 83 -7.33 8.15 3.44
CA GLU A 83 -7.49 7.88 2.01
C GLU A 83 -8.81 8.50 1.56
N PRO A 84 -8.95 8.89 0.29
CA PRO A 84 -10.21 9.45 -0.19
C PRO A 84 -11.35 8.43 -0.08
N THR A 85 -12.48 8.86 0.48
CA THR A 85 -13.67 8.01 0.66
C THR A 85 -14.73 8.22 -0.43
N GLY A 86 -14.59 9.25 -1.25
CA GLY A 86 -15.46 9.51 -2.39
C GLY A 86 -14.93 8.89 -3.68
N VAL A 87 -15.83 8.57 -4.60
CA VAL A 87 -15.47 8.05 -5.94
C VAL A 87 -14.54 9.01 -6.70
N SER A 88 -14.71 10.33 -6.51
CA SER A 88 -13.91 11.37 -7.16
C SER A 88 -12.79 11.95 -6.29
N GLY A 89 -12.58 11.45 -5.08
CA GLY A 89 -11.55 11.95 -4.16
C GLY A 89 -12.03 12.20 -2.73
N TYR A 90 -11.37 13.09 -2.03
CA TYR A 90 -11.72 13.48 -0.66
C TYR A 90 -13.06 14.19 -0.58
N ARG A 91 -13.93 13.72 0.31
CA ARG A 91 -15.19 14.41 0.63
C ARG A 91 -14.94 15.61 1.56
N VAL A 92 -15.73 16.64 1.44
CA VAL A 92 -15.62 17.84 2.29
C VAL A 92 -15.83 17.51 3.76
N GLU A 93 -16.78 16.60 4.06
CA GLU A 93 -17.08 16.14 5.41
C GLU A 93 -15.87 15.44 6.04
N GLN A 94 -15.16 14.60 5.27
CA GLN A 94 -13.94 13.92 5.71
C GLN A 94 -12.83 14.92 6.08
N VAL A 95 -12.69 15.97 5.31
CA VAL A 95 -11.71 17.03 5.58
C VAL A 95 -12.12 17.87 6.78
N ARG A 96 -13.42 18.17 6.94
CA ARG A 96 -13.94 18.88 8.13
C ARG A 96 -13.72 18.09 9.41
N GLU A 97 -14.00 16.78 9.41
CA GLU A 97 -13.72 15.89 10.55
C GLU A 97 -12.22 15.89 10.93
N LEU A 98 -11.33 15.94 9.93
CA LEU A 98 -9.90 16.06 10.16
C LEU A 98 -9.57 17.41 10.82
N ILE A 99 -10.12 18.51 10.32
CA ILE A 99 -9.91 19.86 10.85
C ILE A 99 -10.40 19.94 12.31
N ASP A 100 -11.59 19.42 12.60
CA ASP A 100 -12.14 19.40 13.95
C ASP A 100 -11.26 18.58 14.91
N ASP A 101 -10.68 17.48 14.42
CA ASP A 101 -9.75 16.68 15.20
C ASP A 101 -8.41 17.40 15.41
N CYS A 102 -7.92 18.17 14.44
CA CYS A 102 -6.69 18.97 14.57
C CYS A 102 -6.75 19.98 15.72
N MET A 103 -7.94 20.53 16.00
CA MET A 103 -8.15 21.52 17.05
C MET A 103 -8.12 20.93 18.46
N ARG A 104 -8.12 19.60 18.60
CA ARG A 104 -8.06 18.92 19.90
C ARG A 104 -6.61 18.63 20.26
N ALA A 105 -6.31 18.70 21.56
CA ALA A 105 -4.98 18.35 22.06
C ALA A 105 -4.60 16.90 21.73
N PRO A 106 -3.31 16.60 21.51
CA PRO A 106 -2.83 15.23 21.39
C PRO A 106 -3.16 14.41 22.65
N ILE A 107 -3.33 13.11 22.50
CA ILE A 107 -3.74 12.20 23.59
C ILE A 107 -2.52 11.51 24.22
N ARG A 108 -1.57 11.07 23.41
CA ARG A 108 -0.44 10.21 23.83
C ARG A 108 0.94 10.82 23.60
N SER A 109 1.06 11.72 22.63
CA SER A 109 2.34 12.32 22.24
C SER A 109 2.29 13.86 22.28
N ALA A 110 3.41 14.51 21.97
CA ALA A 110 3.44 15.97 21.81
C ALA A 110 2.98 16.41 20.40
N TRP A 111 2.80 15.47 19.47
CA TRP A 111 2.51 15.72 18.08
C TRP A 111 1.24 15.01 17.62
N LYS A 112 0.49 15.65 16.73
CA LYS A 112 -0.55 15.04 15.90
C LYS A 112 -0.10 15.00 14.45
N VAL A 113 -0.17 13.83 13.82
CA VAL A 113 0.29 13.65 12.44
C VAL A 113 -0.87 13.16 11.57
N TYR A 114 -1.08 13.86 10.48
CA TYR A 114 -2.11 13.53 9.48
C TYR A 114 -1.44 13.19 8.16
N VAL A 115 -1.53 11.93 7.75
CA VAL A 115 -1.05 11.46 6.45
C VAL A 115 -2.24 11.38 5.50
N LEU A 116 -2.21 12.19 4.44
CA LEU A 116 -3.25 12.23 3.40
C LEU A 116 -2.69 11.58 2.14
N ASP A 117 -3.12 10.36 1.87
CA ASP A 117 -2.76 9.67 0.62
C ASP A 117 -3.57 10.21 -0.56
N ARG A 118 -3.02 10.15 -1.77
CA ARG A 118 -3.66 10.65 -2.98
C ARG A 118 -4.15 12.10 -2.83
N ALA A 119 -3.29 12.98 -2.32
CA ALA A 119 -3.60 14.39 -2.11
C ALA A 119 -3.93 15.14 -3.41
N ASP A 120 -3.55 14.60 -4.58
CA ASP A 120 -3.98 15.03 -5.91
C ASP A 120 -5.50 14.94 -6.13
N THR A 121 -6.21 14.20 -5.28
CA THR A 121 -7.68 14.10 -5.29
C THR A 121 -8.38 15.08 -4.34
N LEU A 122 -7.61 15.90 -3.61
CA LEU A 122 -8.15 17.06 -2.89
C LEU A 122 -8.53 18.15 -3.92
N ARG A 123 -9.83 18.41 -4.09
CA ARG A 123 -10.32 19.36 -5.08
C ARG A 123 -11.35 20.33 -4.49
N ASP A 124 -11.43 21.51 -5.07
CA ASP A 124 -12.46 22.52 -4.81
C ASP A 124 -12.76 22.74 -3.33
N ALA A 125 -13.96 22.38 -2.89
CA ALA A 125 -14.43 22.64 -1.54
C ALA A 125 -13.64 21.87 -0.45
N SER A 126 -13.14 20.65 -0.74
CA SER A 126 -12.33 19.87 0.21
C SER A 126 -10.94 20.50 0.39
N ALA A 127 -10.32 20.93 -0.68
CA ALA A 127 -9.03 21.62 -0.65
C ALA A 127 -9.14 22.97 0.06
N ASN A 128 -10.14 23.79 -0.31
CA ASN A 128 -10.36 25.11 0.29
C ASN A 128 -10.62 25.04 1.80
N ALA A 129 -11.32 23.99 2.27
CA ALA A 129 -11.53 23.77 3.70
C ALA A 129 -10.20 23.52 4.45
N LEU A 130 -9.25 22.81 3.81
CA LEU A 130 -7.96 22.46 4.42
C LEU A 130 -6.95 23.61 4.42
N LEU A 131 -7.03 24.54 3.45
CA LEU A 131 -6.05 25.62 3.24
C LEU A 131 -5.77 26.41 4.50
N LYS A 132 -6.81 26.89 5.18
CA LYS A 132 -6.66 27.72 6.40
C LYS A 132 -5.90 26.96 7.51
N THR A 133 -6.16 25.65 7.64
CA THR A 133 -5.51 24.81 8.66
C THR A 133 -4.06 24.49 8.30
N ILE A 134 -3.74 24.40 7.00
CA ILE A 134 -2.34 24.25 6.54
C ILE A 134 -1.58 25.57 6.69
N GLU A 135 -2.21 26.72 6.49
CA GLU A 135 -1.58 28.03 6.67
C GLU A 135 -1.23 28.33 8.13
N GLU A 136 -2.17 28.07 9.02
CA GLU A 136 -2.05 28.35 10.45
C GLU A 136 -2.41 27.09 11.28
N PRO A 137 -1.56 26.05 11.23
CA PRO A 137 -1.84 24.82 11.96
C PRO A 137 -1.72 25.03 13.45
N PRO A 138 -2.52 24.31 14.27
CA PRO A 138 -2.32 24.27 15.71
C PRO A 138 -0.90 23.78 16.07
N ALA A 139 -0.37 24.23 17.21
CA ALA A 139 0.95 23.80 17.67
C ALA A 139 1.02 22.27 17.80
N GLY A 140 2.10 21.67 17.32
CA GLY A 140 2.30 20.22 17.37
C GLY A 140 1.52 19.42 16.32
N VAL A 141 0.91 20.08 15.32
CA VAL A 141 0.23 19.40 14.20
C VAL A 141 1.14 19.36 12.96
N VAL A 142 1.26 18.18 12.34
CA VAL A 142 2.03 17.98 11.12
C VAL A 142 1.16 17.29 10.07
N PHE A 143 1.12 17.87 8.88
CA PHE A 143 0.48 17.28 7.70
C PHE A 143 1.53 16.66 6.79
N ILE A 144 1.25 15.44 6.28
CA ILE A 144 2.06 14.76 5.28
C ILE A 144 1.12 14.40 4.13
N LEU A 145 1.21 15.13 3.03
CA LEU A 145 0.44 14.93 1.83
C LEU A 145 1.25 14.07 0.87
N ILE A 146 0.63 13.06 0.25
CA ILE A 146 1.25 12.17 -0.72
C ILE A 146 0.55 12.34 -2.07
N ALA A 147 1.32 12.62 -3.11
CA ALA A 147 0.82 12.83 -4.47
C ALA A 147 1.80 12.30 -5.52
N THR A 148 1.33 12.11 -6.75
CA THR A 148 2.16 11.65 -7.86
C THR A 148 3.17 12.71 -8.31
N SER A 149 2.79 13.98 -8.26
CA SER A 149 3.67 15.13 -8.54
C SER A 149 3.19 16.38 -7.81
N ALA A 150 4.02 17.41 -7.71
CA ALA A 150 3.61 18.69 -7.11
C ALA A 150 2.56 19.42 -7.95
N GLU A 151 2.63 19.26 -9.26
CA GLU A 151 1.70 19.86 -10.24
C GLU A 151 0.32 19.20 -10.20
N SER A 152 0.21 17.97 -9.71
CA SER A 152 -1.07 17.28 -9.56
C SER A 152 -1.90 17.79 -8.38
N VAL A 153 -1.27 18.52 -7.45
CA VAL A 153 -1.90 19.13 -6.27
C VAL A 153 -2.18 20.60 -6.57
N LEU A 154 -3.25 21.14 -6.00
CA LEU A 154 -3.59 22.56 -6.15
C LEU A 154 -2.40 23.44 -5.74
N PRO A 155 -2.00 24.43 -6.56
CA PRO A 155 -0.86 25.30 -6.28
C PRO A 155 -0.95 26.01 -4.92
N THR A 156 -2.16 26.30 -4.46
CA THR A 156 -2.45 26.91 -3.16
C THR A 156 -2.07 26.01 -1.98
N ILE A 157 -2.17 24.68 -2.11
CA ILE A 157 -1.71 23.70 -1.12
C ILE A 157 -0.21 23.46 -1.27
N ALA A 158 0.25 23.20 -2.49
CA ALA A 158 1.66 22.88 -2.76
C ALA A 158 2.62 23.98 -2.30
N SER A 159 2.23 25.28 -2.47
CA SER A 159 3.05 26.44 -2.06
C SER A 159 3.23 26.57 -0.53
N ARG A 160 2.43 25.89 0.27
CA ARG A 160 2.46 25.91 1.74
C ARG A 160 3.08 24.66 2.33
N CYS A 161 3.49 23.72 1.48
CA CYS A 161 4.11 22.47 1.88
C CYS A 161 5.60 22.44 1.55
N GLN A 162 6.38 21.84 2.41
CA GLN A 162 7.76 21.48 2.09
C GLN A 162 7.73 20.29 1.11
N VAL A 163 8.06 20.53 -0.15
CA VAL A 163 8.06 19.49 -1.18
C VAL A 163 9.27 18.56 -0.99
N VAL A 164 9.01 17.26 -0.97
CA VAL A 164 10.04 16.21 -0.83
C VAL A 164 9.88 15.23 -2.01
N PRO A 165 10.73 15.33 -3.05
CA PRO A 165 10.63 14.48 -4.21
C PRO A 165 11.27 13.10 -3.96
N PHE A 166 10.50 12.05 -4.24
CA PHE A 166 10.94 10.66 -4.22
C PHE A 166 11.30 10.20 -5.62
N ARG A 167 12.36 9.44 -5.73
CA ARG A 167 12.78 8.84 -7.00
C ARG A 167 12.30 7.40 -7.06
N VAL A 168 12.05 6.91 -8.27
CA VAL A 168 11.89 5.47 -8.49
C VAL A 168 13.19 4.79 -8.07
N VAL A 169 13.09 3.78 -7.21
CA VAL A 169 14.25 2.98 -6.81
C VAL A 169 14.71 2.18 -8.03
N ALA A 170 16.02 2.26 -8.35
CA ALA A 170 16.57 1.50 -9.47
C ALA A 170 16.34 -0.01 -9.23
N PRO A 171 15.97 -0.80 -10.26
CA PRO A 171 15.65 -2.22 -10.11
C PRO A 171 16.73 -3.02 -9.36
N ASP A 172 17.99 -2.78 -9.67
CA ASP A 172 19.13 -3.45 -9.02
C ASP A 172 19.24 -3.10 -7.52
N ALA A 173 19.00 -1.84 -7.17
CA ALA A 173 19.00 -1.38 -5.78
C ALA A 173 17.81 -1.97 -5.01
N ALA A 174 16.63 -2.00 -5.63
CA ALA A 174 15.45 -2.63 -5.06
C ALA A 174 15.66 -4.13 -4.80
N MET A 175 16.23 -4.84 -5.78
CA MET A 175 16.56 -6.26 -5.68
C MET A 175 17.58 -6.52 -4.57
N ALA A 176 18.67 -5.74 -4.53
CA ALA A 176 19.67 -5.83 -3.47
C ALA A 176 19.09 -5.54 -2.07
N SER A 177 18.13 -4.63 -1.96
CA SER A 177 17.42 -4.32 -0.71
C SER A 177 16.60 -5.51 -0.22
N VAL A 178 15.80 -6.13 -1.09
CA VAL A 178 14.99 -7.31 -0.77
C VAL A 178 15.89 -8.50 -0.36
N MET A 179 16.93 -8.78 -1.12
CA MET A 179 17.87 -9.87 -0.81
C MET A 179 18.55 -9.69 0.55
N ARG A 180 18.98 -8.46 0.89
CA ARG A 180 19.53 -8.15 2.22
C ARG A 180 18.53 -8.35 3.35
N ALA A 181 17.28 -7.98 3.13
CA ALA A 181 16.24 -8.06 4.16
C ALA A 181 15.73 -9.49 4.42
N THR A 182 15.78 -10.36 3.42
CA THR A 182 15.14 -11.68 3.46
C THR A 182 16.10 -12.86 3.36
N GLY A 183 17.32 -12.63 2.84
CA GLY A 183 18.24 -13.71 2.46
C GLY A 183 17.81 -14.47 1.18
N ALA A 184 16.79 -13.99 0.47
CA ALA A 184 16.24 -14.62 -0.73
C ALA A 184 17.26 -14.60 -1.89
N GLN A 185 17.07 -15.53 -2.84
CA GLN A 185 17.84 -15.56 -4.08
C GLN A 185 17.38 -14.45 -5.05
N ALA A 186 18.19 -14.14 -6.05
CA ALA A 186 17.93 -13.06 -6.99
C ALA A 186 16.60 -13.24 -7.74
N TRP A 187 16.26 -14.46 -8.17
CA TRP A 187 14.99 -14.74 -8.85
C TRP A 187 13.79 -14.55 -7.92
N GLU A 188 13.88 -14.95 -6.63
CA GLU A 188 12.81 -14.74 -5.64
C GLU A 188 12.59 -13.24 -5.38
N ALA A 189 13.67 -12.47 -5.26
CA ALA A 189 13.60 -11.04 -5.10
C ALA A 189 12.97 -10.35 -6.32
N ARG A 190 13.33 -10.78 -7.53
CA ARG A 190 12.75 -10.31 -8.80
C ARG A 190 11.26 -10.63 -8.88
N LEU A 191 10.87 -11.86 -8.53
CA LEU A 191 9.48 -12.29 -8.45
C LEU A 191 8.67 -11.44 -7.47
N ALA A 192 9.19 -11.26 -6.26
CA ALA A 192 8.51 -10.48 -5.24
C ALA A 192 8.32 -9.01 -5.64
N LEU A 193 9.32 -8.40 -6.27
CA LEU A 193 9.25 -7.03 -6.79
C LEU A 193 8.30 -6.87 -7.98
N ALA A 194 8.07 -7.93 -8.76
CA ALA A 194 7.08 -7.88 -9.83
C ALA A 194 5.63 -7.91 -9.30
N ILE A 195 5.41 -8.41 -8.09
CA ILE A 195 4.10 -8.51 -7.45
C ILE A 195 3.85 -7.32 -6.52
N ALA A 196 4.86 -6.95 -5.73
CA ALA A 196 4.78 -5.89 -4.72
C ALA A 196 5.23 -4.54 -5.30
N ARG A 197 4.74 -3.46 -4.70
CA ARG A 197 5.01 -2.10 -5.19
C ARG A 197 6.33 -1.54 -4.67
N THR A 198 6.79 -2.01 -3.50
CA THR A 198 7.99 -1.52 -2.83
C THR A 198 8.91 -2.66 -2.42
N PRO A 199 10.23 -2.42 -2.25
CA PRO A 199 11.16 -3.41 -1.72
C PRO A 199 10.74 -3.96 -0.35
N ARG A 200 10.10 -3.14 0.48
CA ARG A 200 9.57 -3.55 1.78
C ARG A 200 8.42 -4.53 1.63
N GLU A 201 7.41 -4.20 0.81
CA GLU A 201 6.28 -5.10 0.55
C GLU A 201 6.74 -6.41 -0.08
N ALA A 202 7.76 -6.37 -0.96
CA ALA A 202 8.40 -7.56 -1.53
C ALA A 202 9.05 -8.44 -0.46
N ALA A 203 9.76 -7.84 0.49
CA ALA A 203 10.32 -8.57 1.62
C ALA A 203 9.24 -9.16 2.53
N GLU A 204 8.18 -8.41 2.81
CA GLU A 204 7.02 -8.89 3.57
C GLU A 204 6.31 -10.06 2.85
N PHE A 205 6.17 -9.98 1.51
CA PHE A 205 5.64 -11.07 0.69
C PHE A 205 6.48 -12.35 0.82
N LEU A 206 7.80 -12.25 0.70
CA LEU A 206 8.70 -13.40 0.81
C LEU A 206 8.70 -14.02 2.21
N ASN A 207 8.53 -13.21 3.25
CA ASN A 207 8.49 -13.69 4.64
C ASN A 207 7.11 -14.24 5.06
N ALA A 208 6.06 -14.09 4.23
CA ALA A 208 4.71 -14.55 4.52
C ALA A 208 4.35 -15.83 3.74
N PRO A 209 4.37 -17.03 4.35
CA PRO A 209 4.05 -18.29 3.66
C PRO A 209 2.65 -18.31 3.03
N SER A 210 1.66 -17.70 3.69
CA SER A 210 0.28 -17.60 3.19
C SER A 210 0.18 -16.78 1.91
N ARG A 211 0.90 -15.66 1.81
CA ARG A 211 0.92 -14.83 0.59
C ARG A 211 1.59 -15.57 -0.57
N ARG A 212 2.69 -16.26 -0.32
CA ARG A 212 3.36 -17.10 -1.33
C ARG A 212 2.45 -18.25 -1.81
N GLU A 213 1.69 -18.87 -0.90
CA GLU A 213 0.71 -19.91 -1.29
C GLU A 213 -0.45 -19.31 -2.10
N ALA A 214 -0.96 -18.15 -1.74
CA ALA A 214 -1.98 -17.45 -2.51
C ALA A 214 -1.50 -17.19 -3.96
N ARG A 215 -0.26 -16.73 -4.14
CA ARG A 215 0.35 -16.58 -5.47
C ARG A 215 0.44 -17.93 -6.20
N ARG A 216 0.88 -19.01 -5.53
CA ARG A 216 0.93 -20.34 -6.16
C ARG A 216 -0.45 -20.83 -6.61
N LYS A 217 -1.50 -20.49 -5.88
CA LYS A 217 -2.89 -20.74 -6.30
C LYS A 217 -3.22 -19.98 -7.59
N VAL A 218 -2.89 -18.68 -7.68
CA VAL A 218 -3.09 -17.91 -8.94
C VAL A 218 -2.42 -18.59 -10.12
N VAL A 219 -1.16 -19.01 -9.97
CA VAL A 219 -0.41 -19.72 -11.03
C VAL A 219 -1.11 -21.02 -11.45
N ARG A 220 -1.63 -21.79 -10.49
CA ARG A 220 -2.37 -23.05 -10.77
C ARG A 220 -3.68 -22.77 -11.49
N THR A 221 -4.44 -21.81 -11.00
CA THR A 221 -5.71 -21.40 -11.59
C THR A 221 -5.53 -20.97 -13.05
N LEU A 222 -4.61 -20.04 -13.32
CA LEU A 222 -4.37 -19.56 -14.69
C LEU A 222 -3.89 -20.67 -15.61
N ALA A 223 -3.05 -21.60 -15.12
CA ALA A 223 -2.56 -22.72 -15.93
C ALA A 223 -3.63 -23.78 -16.23
N GLY A 224 -4.66 -23.91 -15.40
CA GLY A 224 -5.79 -24.82 -15.61
C GLY A 224 -6.97 -24.21 -16.38
N LEU A 225 -7.02 -22.89 -16.48
CA LEU A 225 -8.19 -22.11 -16.88
C LEU A 225 -8.77 -22.52 -18.25
N ALA A 226 -7.92 -22.95 -19.20
CA ALA A 226 -8.35 -23.39 -20.53
C ALA A 226 -9.13 -24.71 -20.50
N ASP A 227 -8.88 -25.56 -19.52
CA ASP A 227 -9.47 -26.88 -19.37
C ASP A 227 -10.68 -26.88 -18.40
N ASP A 228 -10.81 -25.85 -17.53
CA ASP A 228 -11.85 -25.69 -16.53
C ASP A 228 -13.21 -25.32 -17.16
N ASP A 229 -14.33 -25.74 -16.57
CA ASP A 229 -15.64 -25.18 -16.94
C ASP A 229 -15.94 -23.88 -16.17
N SER A 230 -17.09 -23.25 -16.46
CA SER A 230 -17.45 -21.98 -15.79
C SER A 230 -17.69 -22.15 -14.28
N TRP A 231 -18.12 -23.33 -13.83
CA TRP A 231 -18.32 -23.61 -12.43
C TRP A 231 -16.98 -23.77 -11.70
N ASP A 232 -16.03 -24.46 -12.30
CA ASP A 232 -14.66 -24.60 -11.77
C ASP A 232 -13.99 -23.23 -11.63
N VAL A 233 -14.19 -22.33 -12.60
CA VAL A 233 -13.68 -20.95 -12.57
C VAL A 233 -14.27 -20.17 -11.38
N LEU A 234 -15.57 -20.28 -11.13
CA LEU A 234 -16.21 -19.61 -9.97
C LEU A 234 -15.70 -20.16 -8.63
N LEU A 235 -15.51 -21.49 -8.54
CA LEU A 235 -14.89 -22.10 -7.35
C LEU A 235 -13.46 -21.62 -7.16
N ALA A 236 -12.66 -21.55 -8.22
CA ALA A 236 -11.29 -21.04 -8.16
C ALA A 236 -11.25 -19.56 -7.73
N ALA A 237 -12.17 -18.72 -8.20
CA ALA A 237 -12.28 -17.32 -7.78
C ALA A 237 -12.58 -17.22 -6.27
N LYS A 238 -13.49 -18.06 -5.77
CA LYS A 238 -13.78 -18.14 -4.33
C LYS A 238 -12.55 -18.55 -3.52
N ASP A 239 -11.84 -19.59 -3.97
CA ASP A 239 -10.63 -20.09 -3.30
C ASP A 239 -9.49 -19.05 -3.26
N LEU A 240 -9.36 -18.23 -4.32
CA LEU A 240 -8.43 -17.11 -4.37
C LEU A 240 -8.84 -16.01 -3.39
N ALA A 241 -10.14 -15.66 -3.34
CA ALA A 241 -10.64 -14.67 -2.41
C ALA A 241 -10.41 -15.09 -0.94
N GLU A 242 -10.63 -16.35 -0.62
CA GLU A 242 -10.32 -16.92 0.70
C GLU A 242 -8.82 -16.89 1.01
N ALA A 243 -7.97 -17.25 0.04
CA ALA A 243 -6.51 -17.21 0.22
C ALA A 243 -5.98 -15.81 0.52
N ALA A 244 -6.56 -14.75 -0.06
CA ALA A 244 -6.21 -13.38 0.25
C ALA A 244 -6.63 -12.93 1.65
N ARG A 245 -7.61 -13.59 2.26
CA ARG A 245 -8.13 -13.29 3.61
C ARG A 245 -7.34 -13.97 4.73
N ILE A 246 -6.70 -15.10 4.46
CA ILE A 246 -5.93 -15.86 5.47
C ILE A 246 -4.94 -14.98 6.25
N PRO A 247 -4.12 -14.10 5.62
CA PRO A 247 -3.19 -13.24 6.36
C PRO A 247 -3.86 -12.20 7.27
N LEU A 248 -5.18 -12.04 7.19
CA LEU A 248 -5.94 -11.06 7.95
C LEU A 248 -6.53 -11.62 9.26
N GLU A 249 -6.50 -12.94 9.46
CA GLU A 249 -7.08 -13.58 10.65
C GLU A 249 -6.36 -13.14 11.92
N ASP A 250 -5.03 -13.17 11.93
CA ASP A 250 -4.22 -12.69 13.05
C ASP A 250 -4.50 -11.20 13.37
N VAL A 251 -4.73 -10.40 12.33
CA VAL A 251 -5.04 -8.98 12.48
C VAL A 251 -6.43 -8.79 13.09
N ARG A 252 -7.41 -9.59 12.68
CA ARG A 252 -8.76 -9.57 13.24
C ARG A 252 -8.75 -9.95 14.72
N GLU A 253 -8.03 -10.99 15.07
CA GLU A 253 -7.89 -11.43 16.46
C GLU A 253 -7.21 -10.36 17.32
N ALA A 254 -6.11 -9.77 16.83
CA ALA A 254 -5.41 -8.70 17.53
C ALA A 254 -6.30 -7.45 17.71
N GLN A 255 -7.09 -7.08 16.68
CA GLN A 255 -8.02 -5.97 16.77
C GLN A 255 -9.16 -6.25 17.76
N LYS A 256 -9.71 -7.48 17.75
CA LYS A 256 -10.74 -7.90 18.68
C LYS A 256 -10.25 -7.83 20.12
N ALA A 257 -9.09 -8.40 20.42
CA ALA A 257 -8.48 -8.34 21.74
C ALA A 257 -8.21 -6.89 22.19
N ALA A 258 -7.73 -6.03 21.30
CA ALA A 258 -7.51 -4.60 21.61
C ALA A 258 -8.84 -3.86 21.88
N THR A 259 -9.90 -4.20 21.17
CA THR A 259 -11.25 -3.61 21.36
C THR A 259 -11.85 -4.06 22.69
N GLU A 260 -11.73 -5.33 23.06
CA GLU A 260 -12.18 -5.88 24.33
C GLU A 260 -11.46 -5.20 25.51
N GLN A 261 -10.15 -5.05 25.46
CA GLN A 261 -9.36 -4.35 26.48
C GLN A 261 -9.74 -2.86 26.60
N ALA A 262 -9.99 -2.21 25.46
CA ALA A 262 -10.37 -0.80 25.44
C ALA A 262 -11.79 -0.56 25.97
N GLY A 263 -12.67 -1.56 25.91
CA GLY A 263 -14.07 -1.49 26.39
C GLY A 263 -14.19 -1.19 27.88
N GLU A 264 -13.19 -1.51 28.68
CA GLU A 264 -13.14 -1.20 30.11
C GLU A 264 -12.91 0.30 30.41
N PHE A 265 -12.35 1.06 29.45
CA PHE A 265 -11.86 2.43 29.69
C PHE A 265 -12.45 3.47 28.73
N LEU A 266 -13.05 3.06 27.61
CA LEU A 266 -13.53 3.98 26.58
C LEU A 266 -15.05 4.22 26.68
N SER A 267 -15.45 5.43 26.31
CA SER A 267 -16.88 5.75 26.13
C SER A 267 -17.48 5.00 24.94
N ALA A 268 -18.81 4.80 24.95
CA ALA A 268 -19.51 4.11 23.85
C ALA A 268 -19.28 4.78 22.47
N SER A 269 -19.10 6.10 22.40
CA SER A 269 -18.78 6.80 21.15
C SER A 269 -17.35 6.54 20.68
N ALA A 270 -16.38 6.49 21.59
CA ALA A 270 -14.99 6.17 21.28
C ALA A 270 -14.84 4.70 20.83
N MET A 271 -15.58 3.79 21.45
CA MET A 271 -15.65 2.38 21.05
C MET A 271 -16.15 2.22 19.60
N ARG A 272 -17.27 2.85 19.26
CA ARG A 272 -17.81 2.83 17.89
C ARG A 272 -16.80 3.37 16.88
N SER A 273 -16.16 4.49 17.21
CA SER A 273 -15.11 5.08 16.33
C SER A 273 -13.93 4.13 16.11
N MET A 274 -13.54 3.38 17.16
CA MET A 274 -12.46 2.38 17.08
C MET A 274 -12.89 1.15 16.24
N GLU A 275 -14.11 0.66 16.43
CA GLU A 275 -14.67 -0.45 15.64
C GLU A 275 -14.77 -0.08 14.15
N ASP A 276 -15.25 1.14 13.84
CA ASP A 276 -15.31 1.65 12.47
C ASP A 276 -13.92 1.81 11.85
N ALA A 277 -12.94 2.26 12.61
CA ALA A 277 -11.54 2.34 12.16
C ALA A 277 -10.95 0.95 11.90
N ASN A 278 -11.20 -0.02 12.79
CA ASN A 278 -10.77 -1.41 12.63
C ASN A 278 -11.39 -2.06 11.39
N LYS A 279 -12.70 -1.87 11.17
CA LYS A 279 -13.40 -2.37 9.98
C LYS A 279 -12.82 -1.79 8.70
N ARG A 280 -12.59 -0.47 8.66
CA ARG A 280 -11.95 0.19 7.51
C ARG A 280 -10.54 -0.35 7.24
N ALA A 281 -9.73 -0.54 8.28
CA ALA A 281 -8.40 -1.08 8.16
C ALA A 281 -8.38 -2.53 7.63
N LEU A 282 -9.32 -3.37 8.04
CA LEU A 282 -9.48 -4.72 7.52
C LEU A 282 -9.89 -4.71 6.04
N THR A 283 -10.86 -3.89 5.67
CA THR A 283 -11.32 -3.74 4.28
C THR A 283 -10.18 -3.27 3.36
N ALA A 284 -9.38 -2.30 3.81
CA ALA A 284 -8.22 -1.82 3.06
C ALA A 284 -7.16 -2.91 2.85
N ARG A 285 -6.90 -3.73 3.88
CA ARG A 285 -5.95 -4.85 3.78
C ARG A 285 -6.48 -5.99 2.91
N GLU A 286 -7.76 -6.33 3.00
CA GLU A 286 -8.39 -7.31 2.12
C GLU A 286 -8.23 -6.89 0.66
N ARG A 287 -8.51 -5.62 0.37
CA ARG A 287 -8.31 -5.06 -0.96
C ARG A 287 -6.86 -5.11 -1.41
N ALA A 288 -5.90 -4.78 -0.55
CA ALA A 288 -4.48 -4.90 -0.87
C ALA A 288 -4.08 -6.35 -1.22
N GLY A 289 -4.60 -7.33 -0.48
CA GLY A 289 -4.42 -8.75 -0.79
C GLY A 289 -4.99 -9.15 -2.16
N MET A 290 -6.17 -8.62 -2.53
CA MET A 290 -6.75 -8.86 -3.86
C MET A 290 -5.92 -8.22 -4.98
N LEU A 291 -5.45 -6.99 -4.80
CA LEU A 291 -4.55 -6.34 -5.75
C LEU A 291 -3.24 -7.12 -5.93
N GLU A 292 -2.73 -7.74 -4.86
CA GLU A 292 -1.56 -8.61 -4.93
C GLU A 292 -1.82 -9.87 -5.76
N LEU A 293 -3.00 -10.49 -5.64
CA LEU A 293 -3.39 -11.63 -6.50
C LEU A 293 -3.47 -11.21 -7.98
N LEU A 294 -4.05 -10.05 -8.28
CA LEU A 294 -4.11 -9.53 -9.65
C LEU A 294 -2.71 -9.22 -10.19
N SER A 295 -1.82 -8.63 -9.38
CA SER A 295 -0.43 -8.39 -9.75
C SER A 295 0.34 -9.70 -10.00
N ALA A 296 0.08 -10.74 -9.21
CA ALA A 296 0.63 -12.08 -9.44
C ALA A 296 0.15 -12.66 -10.77
N GLY A 297 -1.13 -12.50 -11.10
CA GLY A 297 -1.71 -12.91 -12.37
C GLY A 297 -1.11 -12.14 -13.55
N GLU A 298 -1.00 -10.83 -13.44
CA GLU A 298 -0.36 -9.97 -14.45
C GLU A 298 1.10 -10.39 -14.70
N SER A 299 1.85 -10.71 -13.62
CA SER A 299 3.22 -11.19 -13.73
C SER A 299 3.33 -12.52 -14.51
N VAL A 300 2.41 -13.46 -14.27
CA VAL A 300 2.36 -14.74 -15.00
C VAL A 300 2.01 -14.50 -16.48
N LEU A 301 0.99 -13.71 -16.78
CA LEU A 301 0.58 -13.39 -18.16
C LEU A 301 1.68 -12.64 -18.91
N ARG A 302 2.43 -11.75 -18.25
CA ARG A 302 3.59 -11.11 -18.84
C ARG A 302 4.64 -12.15 -19.27
N ASP A 303 4.93 -13.12 -18.42
CA ASP A 303 5.89 -14.16 -18.74
C ASP A 303 5.38 -15.09 -19.86
N VAL A 304 4.06 -15.36 -19.94
CA VAL A 304 3.43 -16.02 -21.08
C VAL A 304 3.65 -15.22 -22.36
N LEU A 305 3.45 -13.91 -22.33
CA LEU A 305 3.68 -13.01 -23.46
C LEU A 305 5.15 -13.06 -23.94
N ILE A 306 6.11 -13.04 -23.01
CA ILE A 306 7.54 -13.16 -23.31
C ILE A 306 7.82 -14.48 -24.03
N ARG A 307 7.24 -15.60 -23.57
CA ARG A 307 7.39 -16.91 -24.21
C ARG A 307 6.73 -16.98 -25.59
N CYS A 308 5.53 -16.41 -25.76
CA CYS A 308 4.88 -16.31 -27.08
C CYS A 308 5.71 -15.52 -28.10
N SER A 309 6.53 -14.55 -27.62
CA SER A 309 7.44 -13.74 -28.45
C SER A 309 8.76 -14.45 -28.77
N GLY A 310 8.94 -15.71 -28.37
CA GLY A 310 10.15 -16.50 -28.64
C GLY A 310 11.35 -16.15 -27.74
N ILE A 311 11.15 -15.41 -26.66
CA ILE A 311 12.19 -15.05 -25.71
C ILE A 311 12.20 -16.09 -24.59
N GLU A 312 13.31 -16.80 -24.42
CA GLU A 312 13.45 -17.85 -23.40
C GLU A 312 13.97 -17.31 -22.06
N GLU A 313 14.78 -16.29 -22.11
CA GLU A 313 15.36 -15.59 -20.95
C GLU A 313 14.42 -14.47 -20.50
N ASP A 314 14.55 -13.96 -19.28
CA ASP A 314 13.79 -12.85 -18.69
C ASP A 314 12.40 -13.17 -18.11
N ILE A 315 12.03 -14.42 -17.89
CA ILE A 315 10.83 -14.70 -17.08
C ILE A 315 11.10 -14.45 -15.59
N VAL A 316 10.09 -13.90 -14.94
CA VAL A 316 10.13 -13.57 -13.51
C VAL A 316 9.68 -14.77 -12.65
N ASN A 317 8.73 -15.55 -13.18
CA ASN A 317 8.15 -16.70 -12.49
C ASN A 317 8.92 -17.99 -12.84
N GLU A 318 10.21 -18.06 -12.48
CA GLU A 318 11.09 -19.19 -12.78
C GLU A 318 10.56 -20.53 -12.23
N ASP A 319 9.96 -20.48 -11.02
CA ASP A 319 9.34 -21.65 -10.36
C ASP A 319 8.09 -22.19 -11.06
N ALA A 320 7.54 -21.45 -12.02
CA ALA A 320 6.38 -21.81 -12.81
C ALA A 320 6.67 -21.95 -14.32
N SER A 321 7.94 -22.00 -14.71
CA SER A 321 8.40 -21.98 -16.11
C SER A 321 7.68 -23.01 -16.98
N ASP A 322 7.51 -24.26 -16.51
CA ASP A 322 6.82 -25.33 -17.27
C ASP A 322 5.33 -25.04 -17.52
N LYS A 323 4.65 -24.38 -16.54
CA LYS A 323 3.26 -24.02 -16.69
C LYS A 323 3.12 -22.86 -17.67
N ILE A 324 3.99 -21.86 -17.57
CA ILE A 324 4.04 -20.71 -18.47
C ILE A 324 4.31 -21.16 -19.91
N ALA A 325 5.24 -22.09 -20.11
CA ALA A 325 5.52 -22.65 -21.44
C ALA A 325 4.29 -23.38 -22.04
N ARG A 326 3.56 -24.14 -21.21
CA ARG A 326 2.32 -24.80 -21.69
C ARG A 326 1.22 -23.80 -22.03
N MET A 327 1.06 -22.74 -21.26
CA MET A 327 0.11 -21.66 -21.55
C MET A 327 0.49 -20.97 -22.86
N ALA A 328 1.76 -20.60 -23.04
CA ALA A 328 2.26 -19.95 -24.25
C ALA A 328 2.08 -20.82 -25.52
N ALA A 329 2.18 -22.15 -25.41
CA ALA A 329 1.96 -23.07 -26.53
C ALA A 329 0.48 -23.16 -26.96
N ARG A 330 -0.48 -22.68 -26.16
CA ARG A 330 -1.93 -22.79 -26.41
C ARG A 330 -2.57 -21.45 -26.80
N THR A 331 -1.83 -20.34 -26.76
CA THR A 331 -2.37 -18.99 -26.98
C THR A 331 -1.48 -18.19 -27.93
N GLU A 332 -1.97 -17.05 -28.35
CA GLU A 332 -1.28 -16.13 -29.25
C GLU A 332 -0.97 -14.81 -28.54
N THR A 333 0.07 -14.10 -28.99
CA THR A 333 0.53 -12.83 -28.41
C THR A 333 -0.61 -11.82 -28.23
N GLU A 334 -1.47 -11.64 -29.23
CA GLU A 334 -2.58 -10.67 -29.19
C GLU A 334 -3.60 -10.99 -28.09
N ARG A 335 -3.88 -12.28 -27.88
CA ARG A 335 -4.81 -12.75 -26.85
C ARG A 335 -4.25 -12.49 -25.45
N VAL A 336 -2.95 -12.72 -25.24
CA VAL A 336 -2.28 -12.44 -23.96
C VAL A 336 -2.24 -10.94 -23.67
N VAL A 337 -2.05 -10.09 -24.67
CA VAL A 337 -2.14 -8.63 -24.52
C VAL A 337 -3.54 -8.21 -24.07
N GLY A 338 -4.59 -8.82 -24.63
CA GLY A 338 -5.97 -8.63 -24.16
C GLY A 338 -6.14 -9.04 -22.69
N ALA A 339 -5.63 -10.23 -22.31
CA ALA A 339 -5.68 -10.72 -20.93
C ALA A 339 -4.95 -9.80 -19.93
N LEU A 340 -3.82 -9.22 -20.31
CA LEU A 340 -3.11 -8.22 -19.48
C LEU A 340 -3.93 -6.93 -19.27
N ALA A 341 -4.72 -6.51 -20.26
CA ALA A 341 -5.62 -5.36 -20.10
C ALA A 341 -6.71 -5.65 -19.04
N LEU A 342 -7.24 -6.88 -19.01
CA LEU A 342 -8.25 -7.32 -18.04
C LEU A 342 -7.73 -7.28 -16.59
N CYS A 343 -6.43 -7.52 -16.35
CA CYS A 343 -5.85 -7.36 -15.02
C CYS A 343 -5.95 -5.91 -14.52
N ARG A 344 -5.69 -4.94 -15.39
CA ARG A 344 -5.80 -3.50 -15.06
C ARG A 344 -7.24 -3.07 -14.85
N GLU A 345 -8.18 -3.57 -15.63
CA GLU A 345 -9.60 -3.32 -15.45
C GLU A 345 -10.09 -3.88 -14.11
N ALA A 346 -9.69 -5.10 -13.76
CA ALA A 346 -10.03 -5.71 -12.46
C ALA A 346 -9.48 -4.88 -11.30
N ALA A 347 -8.23 -4.41 -11.39
CA ALA A 347 -7.66 -3.52 -10.38
C ALA A 347 -8.44 -2.21 -10.25
N ALA A 348 -8.85 -1.59 -11.37
CA ALA A 348 -9.68 -0.38 -11.36
C ALA A 348 -11.07 -0.62 -10.74
N LYS A 349 -11.69 -1.79 -10.98
CA LYS A 349 -12.96 -2.18 -10.33
C LYS A 349 -12.82 -2.32 -8.81
N LEU A 350 -11.70 -2.88 -8.33
CA LEU A 350 -11.38 -2.89 -6.89
C LEU A 350 -11.23 -1.46 -6.36
N ASP A 351 -10.59 -0.56 -7.11
CA ASP A 351 -10.44 0.85 -6.75
C ASP A 351 -11.78 1.59 -6.72
N ALA A 352 -12.75 1.18 -7.51
CA ALA A 352 -14.12 1.69 -7.49
C ALA A 352 -15.03 1.02 -6.42
N HIS A 353 -14.44 0.27 -5.46
CA HIS A 353 -15.16 -0.41 -4.38
C HIS A 353 -16.17 -1.48 -4.84
N VAL A 354 -15.97 -2.10 -5.98
CA VAL A 354 -16.73 -3.29 -6.39
C VAL A 354 -16.37 -4.45 -5.46
N SER A 355 -17.31 -5.35 -5.21
CA SER A 355 -17.07 -6.55 -4.38
C SER A 355 -15.86 -7.34 -4.86
N PRO A 356 -14.85 -7.60 -3.99
CA PRO A 356 -13.63 -8.29 -4.39
C PRO A 356 -13.87 -9.66 -5.02
N GLN A 357 -14.83 -10.42 -4.50
CA GLN A 357 -15.17 -11.73 -5.06
C GLN A 357 -15.72 -11.62 -6.48
N LEU A 358 -16.66 -10.69 -6.72
CA LEU A 358 -17.21 -10.46 -8.07
C LEU A 358 -16.13 -10.00 -9.06
N VAL A 359 -15.16 -9.22 -8.59
CA VAL A 359 -14.04 -8.79 -9.44
C VAL A 359 -13.18 -9.99 -9.84
N LEU A 360 -12.88 -10.92 -8.93
CA LEU A 360 -12.12 -12.13 -9.27
C LEU A 360 -12.88 -13.09 -10.18
N GLU A 361 -14.19 -13.25 -9.97
CA GLU A 361 -15.06 -14.06 -10.81
C GLU A 361 -15.07 -13.52 -12.24
N ASP A 362 -15.35 -12.23 -12.40
CA ASP A 362 -15.37 -11.54 -13.69
C ASP A 362 -13.99 -11.57 -14.36
N TRP A 363 -12.92 -11.32 -13.61
CA TRP A 363 -11.55 -11.36 -14.10
C TRP A 363 -11.15 -12.72 -14.67
N LEU A 364 -11.42 -13.82 -13.92
CA LEU A 364 -11.05 -15.17 -14.37
C LEU A 364 -11.89 -15.61 -15.56
N LEU A 365 -13.21 -15.32 -15.58
CA LEU A 365 -14.08 -15.63 -16.73
C LEU A 365 -13.61 -14.88 -17.97
N ALA A 366 -13.33 -13.59 -17.85
CA ALA A 366 -12.85 -12.78 -18.96
C ALA A 366 -11.47 -13.25 -19.49
N ILE A 367 -10.54 -13.64 -18.62
CA ILE A 367 -9.26 -14.23 -19.04
C ILE A 367 -9.46 -15.56 -19.74
N LYS A 368 -10.36 -16.42 -19.25
CA LYS A 368 -10.70 -17.68 -19.90
C LYS A 368 -11.19 -17.49 -21.33
N GLU A 369 -12.02 -16.47 -21.57
CA GLU A 369 -12.52 -16.14 -22.90
C GLU A 369 -11.43 -15.51 -23.78
N ALA A 370 -10.50 -14.80 -23.18
CA ALA A 370 -9.41 -14.15 -23.89
C ALA A 370 -8.29 -15.12 -24.32
N LEU A 371 -7.96 -16.13 -23.53
CA LEU A 371 -6.89 -17.10 -23.79
C LEU A 371 -7.37 -18.32 -24.57
#